data_c8f20540bcf8768eb845a617d0b549cd
#
_entry.id   c8f20540bcf8768eb845a617d0b549cd
#
_cell.length_a   1.000
_cell.length_b   1.000
_cell.length_c   1.000
_cell.angle_alpha   90.00
_cell.angle_beta   90.00
_cell.angle_gamma   90.00
#
_symmetry.space_group_name_H-M   'P 1'
#
loop_
_entity.id
_entity.type
_entity.pdbx_description
1 polymer ?
#
loop_
_entity_poly.entity_id
_entity_poly.type
_entity_poly.pdbx_seq_one_letter_code
_entity_poly.pdbx_strand_id
1 'polypeptide(L)'
;DDVAYSATLGRTAKFPHDSIAFKWQDELAETTLREIEWSASRTGLINPVAVFDAVELEGTTVSRASVHNVSILKELKLGIGDKILVYKANMIIPQIQENKTQSGTCVIPDKCPVCGASTTLEQEHGSVFLLCPNEECYAKKIKLLTHFVSRNAMNIDGLSESTLEKFVADGMIHSLTDIFNL
;
A
#
# COMPACT_ATOMS: atom_id res chain seq x y z
N ASP A 1 27.81 -20.95 -22.72
CA ASP A 1 26.70 -21.25 -21.78
C ASP A 1 26.36 -22.74 -21.89
N ASP A 2 26.52 -23.47 -20.78
CA ASP A 2 26.24 -24.90 -20.70
C ASP A 2 24.80 -25.13 -20.23
N VAL A 3 23.91 -25.49 -21.13
CA VAL A 3 22.49 -25.74 -20.86
C VAL A 3 22.30 -26.93 -19.90
N ALA A 4 23.16 -27.95 -19.98
CA ALA A 4 23.07 -29.09 -19.08
C ALA A 4 23.45 -28.72 -17.65
N TYR A 5 24.47 -27.88 -17.46
CA TYR A 5 24.80 -27.32 -16.15
C TYR A 5 23.71 -26.41 -15.62
N SER A 6 23.17 -25.50 -16.44
CA SER A 6 22.05 -24.63 -16.05
C SER A 6 20.86 -25.42 -15.51
N ALA A 7 20.51 -26.52 -16.16
CA ALA A 7 19.43 -27.40 -15.70
C ALA A 7 19.69 -28.03 -14.32
N THR A 8 20.94 -28.20 -13.90
CA THR A 8 21.29 -28.75 -12.57
C THR A 8 21.12 -27.78 -11.43
N LEU A 9 21.10 -26.46 -11.71
CA LEU A 9 20.96 -25.41 -10.68
C LEU A 9 19.54 -25.33 -10.11
N GLY A 10 18.56 -25.93 -10.79
CA GLY A 10 17.18 -25.97 -10.35
C GLY A 10 16.46 -24.62 -10.47
N ARG A 11 15.32 -24.52 -9.80
CA ARG A 11 14.46 -23.33 -9.83
C ARG A 11 13.63 -23.20 -8.56
N THR A 12 13.22 -21.96 -8.24
CA THR A 12 12.15 -21.70 -7.29
C THR A 12 10.78 -22.04 -7.91
N ALA A 13 9.69 -21.88 -7.18
CA ALA A 13 8.34 -22.02 -7.73
C ALA A 13 8.08 -21.08 -8.94
N LYS A 14 8.80 -19.95 -9.04
CA LYS A 14 8.56 -18.91 -10.07
C LYS A 14 9.77 -18.65 -10.97
N PHE A 15 11.00 -18.80 -10.48
CA PHE A 15 12.21 -18.33 -11.19
C PHE A 15 13.27 -19.41 -11.25
N PRO A 16 14.03 -19.52 -12.36
CA PRO A 16 15.21 -20.36 -12.46
C PRO A 16 16.37 -19.79 -11.64
N HIS A 17 17.31 -20.64 -11.20
CA HIS A 17 18.52 -20.21 -10.49
C HIS A 17 19.69 -19.92 -11.44
N ASP A 18 19.59 -20.33 -12.69
CA ASP A 18 20.62 -20.16 -13.72
C ASP A 18 20.56 -18.82 -14.45
N SER A 19 19.54 -18.01 -14.19
CA SER A 19 19.27 -16.76 -14.90
C SER A 19 19.25 -15.57 -13.95
N ILE A 20 19.91 -14.48 -14.36
CA ILE A 20 19.92 -13.21 -13.63
C ILE A 20 19.32 -12.14 -14.53
N ALA A 21 18.33 -11.40 -14.00
CA ALA A 21 17.78 -10.25 -14.71
C ALA A 21 18.76 -9.08 -14.64
N PHE A 22 19.15 -8.53 -15.80
CA PHE A 22 19.85 -7.26 -15.87
C PHE A 22 18.85 -6.12 -15.71
N LYS A 23 19.09 -5.23 -14.76
CA LYS A 23 18.26 -4.04 -14.53
C LYS A 23 19.10 -2.78 -14.61
N TRP A 24 18.58 -1.77 -15.31
CA TRP A 24 19.16 -0.44 -15.33
C TRP A 24 18.96 0.23 -13.96
N GLN A 25 19.75 1.25 -13.69
CA GLN A 25 19.55 2.12 -12.54
C GLN A 25 18.21 2.84 -12.70
N ASP A 26 17.40 2.87 -11.63
CA ASP A 26 16.11 3.56 -11.63
C ASP A 26 16.32 5.07 -11.81
N GLU A 27 15.41 5.70 -12.56
CA GLU A 27 15.33 7.16 -12.66
C GLU A 27 14.89 7.72 -11.30
N LEU A 28 15.59 8.75 -10.83
CA LEU A 28 15.30 9.42 -9.56
C LEU A 28 14.82 10.84 -9.79
N ALA A 29 13.75 11.24 -9.10
CA ALA A 29 13.28 12.62 -9.08
C ALA A 29 13.26 13.15 -7.64
N GLU A 30 13.71 14.41 -7.48
CA GLU A 30 13.60 15.12 -6.20
C GLU A 30 12.26 15.85 -6.13
N THR A 31 11.58 15.71 -4.99
CA THR A 31 10.30 16.37 -4.75
C THR A 31 10.15 16.78 -3.28
N THR A 32 9.05 17.46 -2.96
CA THR A 32 8.76 17.91 -1.58
C THR A 32 7.57 17.13 -1.03
N LEU A 33 7.76 16.51 0.13
CA LEU A 33 6.69 15.81 0.86
C LEU A 33 5.66 16.80 1.37
N ARG A 34 4.39 16.63 1.00
CA ARG A 34 3.28 17.53 1.36
C ARG A 34 2.41 16.98 2.47
N GLU A 35 2.19 15.67 2.45
CA GLU A 35 1.29 15.01 3.39
C GLU A 35 1.65 13.54 3.54
N ILE A 36 1.31 12.94 4.68
CA ILE A 36 1.20 11.49 4.84
C ILE A 36 -0.28 11.15 5.05
N GLU A 37 -0.89 10.54 4.06
CA GLU A 37 -2.24 9.99 4.16
C GLU A 37 -2.20 8.63 4.84
N TRP A 38 -3.18 8.37 5.69
CA TRP A 38 -3.31 7.11 6.40
C TRP A 38 -4.56 6.38 5.93
N SER A 39 -4.40 5.21 5.34
CA SER A 39 -5.48 4.43 4.73
C SER A 39 -5.68 3.10 5.46
N ALA A 40 -6.90 2.87 5.95
CA ALA A 40 -7.26 1.63 6.62
C ALA A 40 -7.58 0.52 5.61
N SER A 41 -7.03 -0.69 5.85
CA SER A 41 -7.27 -1.90 5.06
C SER A 41 -8.38 -2.78 5.66
N ARG A 42 -8.77 -3.85 4.95
CA ARG A 42 -9.75 -4.85 5.40
C ARG A 42 -9.33 -5.58 6.70
N THR A 43 -8.04 -5.71 6.93
CA THR A 43 -7.48 -6.35 8.13
C THR A 43 -7.30 -5.39 9.30
N GLY A 44 -7.60 -4.10 9.09
CA GLY A 44 -7.38 -3.05 10.07
C GLY A 44 -5.99 -2.41 10.02
N LEU A 45 -5.07 -2.89 9.19
CA LEU A 45 -3.80 -2.22 8.95
C LEU A 45 -4.05 -0.82 8.43
N ILE A 46 -3.40 0.17 9.04
CA ILE A 46 -3.44 1.57 8.61
C ILE A 46 -2.10 1.89 7.96
N ASN A 47 -2.11 1.99 6.63
CA ASN A 47 -0.91 2.15 5.83
C ASN A 47 -0.63 3.62 5.52
N PRO A 48 0.61 4.10 5.73
CA PRO A 48 1.02 5.44 5.31
C PRO A 48 1.27 5.50 3.80
N VAL A 49 0.77 6.57 3.20
CA VAL A 49 1.01 6.93 1.80
C VAL A 49 1.55 8.35 1.75
N ALA A 50 2.75 8.53 1.23
CA ALA A 50 3.33 9.83 1.02
C ALA A 50 2.68 10.54 -0.17
N VAL A 51 2.23 11.77 0.03
CA VAL A 51 1.77 12.70 -1.00
C VAL A 51 2.80 13.80 -1.15
N PHE A 52 3.24 14.07 -2.38
CA PHE A 52 4.31 15.00 -2.68
C PHE A 52 4.01 15.81 -3.96
N ASP A 53 4.79 16.86 -4.19
CA ASP A 53 4.68 17.64 -5.42
C ASP A 53 4.86 16.73 -6.63
N ALA A 54 3.98 16.84 -7.61
CA ALA A 54 3.99 15.99 -8.78
C ALA A 54 5.33 16.08 -9.54
N VAL A 55 5.88 14.93 -9.92
CA VAL A 55 7.11 14.81 -10.70
C VAL A 55 6.93 13.84 -11.85
N GLU A 56 7.66 14.06 -12.95
CA GLU A 56 7.73 13.13 -14.07
C GLU A 56 8.75 12.05 -13.75
N LEU A 57 8.35 10.78 -13.88
CA LEU A 57 9.19 9.59 -13.74
C LEU A 57 8.77 8.55 -14.77
N GLU A 58 9.72 8.06 -15.56
CA GLU A 58 9.49 6.99 -16.54
C GLU A 58 8.28 7.31 -17.46
N GLY A 59 8.20 8.59 -17.91
CA GLY A 59 7.17 9.07 -18.84
C GLY A 59 5.75 9.20 -18.25
N THR A 60 5.59 9.17 -16.94
CA THR A 60 4.31 9.44 -16.27
C THR A 60 4.48 10.35 -15.06
N THR A 61 3.46 11.15 -14.78
CA THR A 61 3.40 12.03 -13.61
C THR A 61 3.01 11.23 -12.36
N VAL A 62 3.82 11.31 -11.31
CA VAL A 62 3.55 10.70 -10.01
C VAL A 62 3.53 11.74 -8.90
N SER A 63 2.66 11.57 -7.92
CA SER A 63 2.52 12.44 -6.76
C SER A 63 2.26 11.68 -5.46
N ARG A 64 2.30 10.35 -5.50
CA ARG A 64 2.00 9.47 -4.36
C ARG A 64 2.92 8.26 -4.37
N ALA A 65 3.39 7.86 -3.18
CA ALA A 65 4.17 6.64 -3.00
C ALA A 65 3.78 5.93 -1.69
N SER A 66 3.77 4.59 -1.72
CA SER A 66 3.59 3.81 -0.48
C SER A 66 4.80 3.96 0.44
N VAL A 67 4.54 4.15 1.74
CA VAL A 67 5.57 4.09 2.79
C VAL A 67 5.53 2.74 3.53
N HIS A 68 4.67 1.84 3.08
CA HIS A 68 4.49 0.46 3.56
C HIS A 68 4.06 0.33 5.02
N ASN A 69 4.83 0.84 5.99
CA ASN A 69 4.57 0.70 7.43
C ASN A 69 5.26 1.80 8.25
N VAL A 70 5.00 1.78 9.56
CA VAL A 70 5.56 2.76 10.51
C VAL A 70 7.08 2.65 10.65
N SER A 71 7.66 1.45 10.51
CA SER A 71 9.11 1.29 10.57
C SER A 71 9.81 2.05 9.47
N ILE A 72 9.36 1.89 8.22
CA ILE A 72 9.93 2.61 7.06
C ILE A 72 9.74 4.14 7.19
N LEU A 73 8.57 4.58 7.69
CA LEU A 73 8.32 5.99 7.94
C LEU A 73 9.34 6.58 8.92
N LYS A 74 9.64 5.85 10.01
CA LYS A 74 10.63 6.25 11.03
C LYS A 74 12.06 6.13 10.52
N GLU A 75 12.39 5.10 9.78
CA GLU A 75 13.73 4.88 9.19
C GLU A 75 14.08 6.01 8.22
N LEU A 76 13.15 6.38 7.35
CA LEU A 76 13.30 7.51 6.44
C LEU A 76 13.21 8.88 7.15
N LYS A 77 12.85 8.92 8.45
CA LYS A 77 12.65 10.14 9.23
C LYS A 77 11.81 11.18 8.50
N LEU A 78 10.67 10.73 7.95
CA LEU A 78 9.82 11.60 7.14
C LEU A 78 9.20 12.74 7.95
N GLY A 79 9.05 13.89 7.31
CA GLY A 79 8.31 15.03 7.84
C GLY A 79 7.77 15.91 6.72
N ILE A 80 6.68 16.61 7.01
CA ILE A 80 6.04 17.49 6.02
C ILE A 80 7.01 18.62 5.65
N GLY A 81 7.17 18.85 4.35
CA GLY A 81 8.11 19.82 3.78
C GLY A 81 9.50 19.24 3.46
N ASP A 82 9.77 17.98 3.80
CA ASP A 82 11.05 17.35 3.52
C ASP A 82 11.28 17.19 2.00
N LYS A 83 12.56 17.30 1.61
CA LYS A 83 13.03 16.97 0.27
C LYS A 83 13.31 15.48 0.19
N ILE A 84 12.57 14.79 -0.67
CA ILE A 84 12.65 13.34 -0.85
C ILE A 84 13.06 13.00 -2.27
N LEU A 85 13.77 11.88 -2.43
CA LEU A 85 14.03 11.25 -3.72
C LEU A 85 13.01 10.11 -3.92
N VAL A 86 12.35 10.14 -5.05
CA VAL A 86 11.35 9.14 -5.45
C VAL A 86 11.76 8.43 -6.74
N TYR A 87 11.36 7.18 -6.89
CA TYR A 87 11.60 6.36 -8.08
C TYR A 87 10.43 5.41 -8.31
N LYS A 88 10.42 4.73 -9.44
CA LYS A 88 9.45 3.65 -9.71
C LYS A 88 10.10 2.28 -9.63
N ALA A 89 9.80 1.54 -8.58
CA ALA A 89 10.18 0.14 -8.49
C ALA A 89 9.55 -0.64 -9.67
N ASN A 90 10.40 -1.38 -10.40
CA ASN A 90 10.02 -2.10 -11.61
C ASN A 90 9.30 -1.23 -12.67
N MET A 91 9.67 0.06 -12.77
CA MET A 91 9.11 1.03 -13.71
C MET A 91 7.59 1.32 -13.52
N ILE A 92 6.99 0.85 -12.43
CA ILE A 92 5.52 0.90 -12.21
C ILE A 92 5.17 1.54 -10.87
N ILE A 93 5.77 1.08 -9.77
CA ILE A 93 5.32 1.38 -8.41
C ILE A 93 6.17 2.50 -7.79
N PRO A 94 5.59 3.71 -7.56
CA PRO A 94 6.32 4.80 -6.91
C PRO A 94 6.73 4.44 -5.49
N GLN A 95 7.98 4.71 -5.15
CA GLN A 95 8.57 4.51 -3.81
C GLN A 95 9.50 5.67 -3.46
N ILE A 96 9.71 5.88 -2.16
CA ILE A 96 10.71 6.83 -1.65
C ILE A 96 12.02 6.06 -1.47
N GLN A 97 13.07 6.53 -2.13
CA GLN A 97 14.40 5.95 -1.95
C GLN A 97 15.13 6.57 -0.76
N GLU A 98 15.03 7.88 -0.61
CA GLU A 98 15.77 8.63 0.40
C GLU A 98 14.99 9.88 0.81
N ASN A 99 15.14 10.27 2.08
CA ASN A 99 14.75 11.57 2.58
C ASN A 99 16.02 12.40 2.85
N LYS A 100 16.26 13.41 2.05
CA LYS A 100 17.45 14.27 2.15
C LYS A 100 17.41 15.18 3.37
N THR A 101 16.23 15.62 3.78
CA THR A 101 16.05 16.57 4.91
C THR A 101 16.05 15.86 6.26
N GLN A 102 15.40 14.69 6.35
CA GLN A 102 15.31 13.84 7.54
C GLN A 102 14.79 14.58 8.79
N SER A 103 13.74 15.40 8.66
CA SER A 103 13.19 16.18 9.76
C SER A 103 12.55 15.34 10.87
N GLY A 104 12.02 14.17 10.54
CA GLY A 104 11.41 13.23 11.48
C GLY A 104 10.15 13.76 12.18
N THR A 105 9.49 14.75 11.60
CA THR A 105 8.34 15.45 12.22
C THR A 105 6.99 14.83 11.94
N CYS A 106 6.95 13.72 11.16
CA CYS A 106 5.69 13.06 10.84
C CYS A 106 5.04 12.46 12.08
N VAL A 107 3.76 12.79 12.29
CA VAL A 107 2.96 12.30 13.41
C VAL A 107 2.23 11.02 13.00
N ILE A 108 2.35 9.98 13.84
CA ILE A 108 1.58 8.75 13.68
C ILE A 108 0.23 8.98 14.36
N PRO A 109 -0.92 8.74 13.67
CA PRO A 109 -2.22 9.01 14.25
C PRO A 109 -2.53 8.05 15.41
N ASP A 110 -3.02 8.60 16.50
CA ASP A 110 -3.52 7.87 17.68
C ASP A 110 -4.97 7.37 17.50
N LYS A 111 -5.63 7.82 16.42
CA LYS A 111 -7.00 7.44 16.07
C LYS A 111 -7.10 6.96 14.64
N CYS A 112 -7.95 5.97 14.42
CA CYS A 112 -8.27 5.49 13.09
C CYS A 112 -8.91 6.60 12.25
N PRO A 113 -8.42 6.89 11.05
CA PRO A 113 -8.94 7.96 10.20
C PRO A 113 -10.38 7.73 9.74
N VAL A 114 -10.89 6.50 9.86
CA VAL A 114 -12.23 6.13 9.39
C VAL A 114 -13.25 6.06 10.52
N CYS A 115 -12.94 5.37 11.62
CA CYS A 115 -13.92 5.15 12.69
C CYS A 115 -13.61 5.91 13.99
N GLY A 116 -12.48 6.61 14.08
CA GLY A 116 -12.08 7.39 15.26
C GLY A 116 -11.64 6.55 16.49
N ALA A 117 -11.67 5.22 16.41
CA ALA A 117 -11.19 4.36 17.50
C ALA A 117 -9.67 4.55 17.70
N SER A 118 -9.20 4.37 18.94
CA SER A 118 -7.77 4.42 19.25
C SER A 118 -7.01 3.36 18.46
N THR A 119 -5.88 3.75 17.89
CA THR A 119 -5.00 2.86 17.12
C THR A 119 -4.04 2.13 18.04
N THR A 120 -3.51 1.00 17.57
CA THR A 120 -2.45 0.22 18.25
C THR A 120 -1.26 0.05 17.32
N LEU A 121 -0.05 0.01 17.92
CA LEU A 121 1.16 -0.36 17.20
C LEU A 121 1.46 -1.83 17.49
N GLU A 122 1.61 -2.62 16.44
CA GLU A 122 1.99 -4.02 16.54
C GLU A 122 3.30 -4.28 15.81
N GLN A 123 4.12 -5.16 16.40
CA GLN A 123 5.39 -5.56 15.79
C GLN A 123 5.27 -6.97 15.23
N GLU A 124 5.53 -7.10 13.94
CA GLU A 124 5.53 -8.38 13.24
C GLU A 124 6.77 -8.47 12.34
N HIS A 125 7.51 -9.59 12.45
CA HIS A 125 8.74 -9.85 11.65
C HIS A 125 9.75 -8.69 11.63
N GLY A 126 9.89 -7.98 12.75
CA GLY A 126 10.82 -6.85 12.89
C GLY A 126 10.28 -5.52 12.36
N SER A 127 9.12 -5.47 11.76
CA SER A 127 8.44 -4.25 11.30
C SER A 127 7.32 -3.84 12.24
N VAL A 128 7.09 -2.53 12.37
CA VAL A 128 6.02 -1.95 13.19
C VAL A 128 4.89 -1.48 12.27
N PHE A 129 3.69 -1.92 12.58
CA PHE A 129 2.46 -1.60 11.87
C PHE A 129 1.50 -0.82 12.75
N LEU A 130 0.69 0.05 12.14
CA LEU A 130 -0.40 0.74 12.81
C LEU A 130 -1.70 0.01 12.49
N LEU A 131 -2.51 -0.29 13.53
CA LEU A 131 -3.76 -1.02 13.38
C LEU A 131 -4.94 -0.27 13.99
N CYS A 132 -6.09 -0.47 13.39
CA CYS A 132 -7.40 -0.18 13.98
C CYS A 132 -7.93 -1.46 14.64
N PRO A 133 -8.06 -1.54 15.98
CA PRO A 133 -8.56 -2.74 16.65
C PRO A 133 -10.08 -2.90 16.53
N ASN A 134 -10.81 -1.84 16.16
CA ASN A 134 -12.27 -1.88 16.05
C ASN A 134 -12.71 -2.83 14.94
N GLU A 135 -13.40 -3.92 15.29
CA GLU A 135 -13.94 -4.90 14.35
C GLU A 135 -15.06 -4.32 13.48
N GLU A 136 -15.85 -3.40 14.04
CA GLU A 136 -16.96 -2.71 13.36
C GLU A 136 -16.49 -1.50 12.53
N CYS A 137 -15.18 -1.37 12.27
CA CYS A 137 -14.67 -0.28 11.46
C CYS A 137 -15.24 -0.32 10.04
N TYR A 138 -15.85 0.77 9.61
CA TYR A 138 -16.47 0.89 8.28
C TYR A 138 -15.51 0.53 7.14
N ALA A 139 -14.24 0.94 7.24
CA ALA A 139 -13.23 0.57 6.24
C ALA A 139 -13.02 -0.95 6.16
N LYS A 140 -12.98 -1.65 7.31
CA LYS A 140 -12.86 -3.12 7.32
C LYS A 140 -14.05 -3.76 6.60
N LYS A 141 -15.26 -3.30 6.90
CA LYS A 141 -16.50 -3.80 6.29
C LYS A 141 -16.48 -3.61 4.76
N ILE A 142 -16.23 -2.39 4.28
CA ILE A 142 -16.20 -2.09 2.84
C ILE A 142 -15.09 -2.87 2.13
N LYS A 143 -13.87 -2.90 2.70
CA LYS A 143 -12.75 -3.63 2.09
C LYS A 143 -12.95 -5.14 2.10
N LEU A 144 -13.68 -5.69 3.10
CA LEU A 144 -14.08 -7.10 3.11
C LEU A 144 -15.06 -7.41 1.97
N LEU A 145 -16.10 -6.59 1.80
CA LEU A 145 -17.06 -6.70 0.71
C LEU A 145 -16.38 -6.58 -0.66
N THR A 146 -15.52 -5.58 -0.83
CA THR A 146 -14.74 -5.37 -2.07
C THR A 146 -13.87 -6.57 -2.40
N HIS A 147 -13.20 -7.14 -1.39
CA HIS A 147 -12.41 -8.36 -1.59
C HIS A 147 -13.30 -9.54 -1.97
N PHE A 148 -14.44 -9.72 -1.30
CA PHE A 148 -15.37 -10.82 -1.57
C PHE A 148 -15.87 -10.82 -3.02
N VAL A 149 -16.23 -9.66 -3.57
CA VAL A 149 -16.70 -9.55 -4.97
C VAL A 149 -15.55 -9.54 -5.99
N SER A 150 -14.31 -9.39 -5.55
CA SER A 150 -13.15 -9.23 -6.44
C SER A 150 -12.91 -10.45 -7.33
N ARG A 151 -12.13 -10.23 -8.42
CA ARG A 151 -11.72 -11.25 -9.37
C ARG A 151 -11.04 -12.46 -8.73
N ASN A 152 -10.32 -12.26 -7.62
CA ASN A 152 -9.59 -13.31 -6.91
C ASN A 152 -10.44 -14.06 -5.86
N ALA A 153 -11.71 -13.71 -5.72
CA ALA A 153 -12.66 -14.36 -4.82
C ALA A 153 -13.93 -14.81 -5.60
N MET A 154 -15.07 -14.14 -5.42
CA MET A 154 -16.33 -14.54 -6.07
C MET A 154 -16.47 -14.03 -7.51
N ASN A 155 -15.60 -13.14 -7.97
CA ASN A 155 -15.58 -12.58 -9.33
C ASN A 155 -16.94 -12.03 -9.78
N ILE A 156 -17.54 -11.18 -8.97
CA ILE A 156 -18.83 -10.55 -9.28
C ILE A 156 -18.58 -9.23 -10.01
N ASP A 157 -18.92 -9.16 -11.28
CA ASP A 157 -18.75 -7.97 -12.10
C ASP A 157 -19.78 -6.87 -11.72
N GLY A 158 -19.36 -5.60 -11.90
CA GLY A 158 -20.22 -4.44 -11.70
C GLY A 158 -20.30 -3.94 -10.26
N LEU A 159 -19.83 -4.69 -9.28
CA LEU A 159 -19.77 -4.26 -7.88
C LEU A 159 -18.40 -3.64 -7.54
N SER A 160 -18.22 -2.39 -7.94
CA SER A 160 -17.05 -1.61 -7.53
C SER A 160 -17.11 -1.22 -6.04
N GLU A 161 -15.97 -0.83 -5.45
CA GLU A 161 -15.92 -0.34 -4.07
C GLU A 161 -16.92 0.80 -3.85
N SER A 162 -16.98 1.77 -4.78
CA SER A 162 -17.91 2.90 -4.68
C SER A 162 -19.39 2.49 -4.81
N THR A 163 -19.69 1.41 -5.53
CA THR A 163 -21.04 0.85 -5.61
C THR A 163 -21.42 0.19 -4.29
N LEU A 164 -20.51 -0.59 -3.71
CA LEU A 164 -20.71 -1.25 -2.42
C LEU A 164 -20.87 -0.24 -1.29
N GLU A 165 -20.10 0.86 -1.30
CA GLU A 165 -20.27 1.96 -0.33
C GLU A 165 -21.67 2.55 -0.36
N LYS A 166 -22.23 2.80 -1.55
CA LYS A 166 -23.62 3.28 -1.71
C LYS A 166 -24.62 2.26 -1.18
N PHE A 167 -24.50 1.00 -1.54
CA PHE A 167 -25.43 -0.04 -1.10
C PHE A 167 -25.39 -0.25 0.42
N VAL A 168 -24.22 -0.12 1.04
CA VAL A 168 -24.10 -0.16 2.50
C VAL A 168 -24.71 1.09 3.14
N ALA A 169 -24.49 2.27 2.55
CA ALA A 169 -25.06 3.52 3.04
C ALA A 169 -26.61 3.56 2.93
N ASP A 170 -27.14 3.00 1.85
CA ASP A 170 -28.58 2.89 1.60
C ASP A 170 -29.23 1.73 2.41
N GLY A 171 -28.45 0.97 3.19
CA GLY A 171 -28.95 -0.14 3.99
C GLY A 171 -29.31 -1.39 3.19
N MET A 172 -28.91 -1.50 1.93
CA MET A 172 -29.18 -2.66 1.07
C MET A 172 -28.24 -3.85 1.43
N ILE A 173 -27.02 -3.58 1.91
CA ILE A 173 -26.05 -4.60 2.30
C ILE A 173 -25.61 -4.39 3.74
N HIS A 174 -25.88 -5.38 4.60
CA HIS A 174 -25.40 -5.46 5.97
C HIS A 174 -24.35 -6.56 6.17
N SER A 175 -24.41 -7.61 5.35
CA SER A 175 -23.56 -8.80 5.40
C SER A 175 -23.15 -9.28 4.01
N LEU A 176 -22.20 -10.24 3.94
CA LEU A 176 -21.79 -10.85 2.67
C LEU A 176 -22.95 -11.59 1.96
N THR A 177 -23.88 -12.14 2.73
CA THR A 177 -25.03 -12.89 2.18
C THR A 177 -26.02 -12.00 1.44
N ASP A 178 -26.12 -10.72 1.82
CA ASP A 178 -27.06 -9.78 1.19
C ASP A 178 -26.70 -9.51 -0.28
N ILE A 179 -25.42 -9.69 -0.64
CA ILE A 179 -24.95 -9.53 -2.04
C ILE A 179 -25.70 -10.46 -2.99
N PHE A 180 -26.14 -11.64 -2.52
CA PHE A 180 -26.88 -12.61 -3.35
C PHE A 180 -28.38 -12.29 -3.46
N ASN A 181 -28.84 -11.26 -2.77
CA ASN A 181 -30.25 -10.82 -2.76
C ASN A 181 -30.42 -9.43 -3.41
N LEU A 182 -29.39 -8.93 -4.09
CA LEU A 182 -29.41 -7.65 -4.81
C LEU A 182 -30.20 -7.73 -6.12
#